data_6ebe4b2c77f8c202ad3d2f3864a15336
#
_entry.id   6ebe4b2c77f8c202ad3d2f3864a15336
#
_cell.length_a   1.000
_cell.length_b   1.000
_cell.length_c   1.000
_cell.angle_alpha   90.00
_cell.angle_beta   90.00
_cell.angle_gamma   90.00
#
_symmetry.space_group_name_H-M   'P 1'
#
loop_
_entity.id
_entity.type
_entity.pdbx_description
1 polymer ?
#
loop_
_entity_poly.entity_id
_entity_poly.type
_entity_poly.pdbx_seq_one_letter_code
_entity_poly.pdbx_strand_id
1 'polypeptide(L)' 'MNEKILVVDDEHDIADLLEVYLQNENYIVYKFNSAKDALTCIEQEELDFAILDIMLPDISGFSLCQKIRENTHTPLSC' A
#
# COMPACT_ATOMS: atom_id res chain seq x y z
N MET A 1 0.13 -13.54 -14.82
CA MET A 1 1.12 -12.58 -14.28
C MET A 1 0.80 -12.27 -12.84
N ASN A 2 1.82 -11.96 -12.06
CA ASN A 2 1.60 -11.68 -10.63
C ASN A 2 1.23 -10.20 -10.46
N GLU A 3 0.12 -9.96 -9.81
CA GLU A 3 -0.32 -8.61 -9.49
C GLU A 3 0.54 -7.99 -8.40
N LYS A 4 0.70 -6.68 -8.46
CA LYS A 4 1.46 -5.88 -7.50
C LYS A 4 0.52 -5.21 -6.51
N ILE A 5 0.75 -5.46 -5.22
CA ILE A 5 -0.09 -4.94 -4.14
C ILE A 5 0.77 -4.09 -3.21
N LEU A 6 0.32 -2.87 -2.95
CA LEU A 6 0.92 -1.98 -1.96
C LEU A 6 0.22 -2.20 -0.62
N VAL A 7 0.99 -2.36 0.45
CA VAL A 7 0.49 -2.45 1.82
C VAL A 7 1.14 -1.35 2.64
N VAL A 8 0.34 -0.48 3.23
CA VAL A 8 0.83 0.62 4.08
C VAL A 8 0.16 0.53 5.44
N ASP A 9 0.93 0.22 6.48
CA ASP A 9 0.44 0.06 7.84
C ASP A 9 1.60 0.30 8.80
N ASP A 10 1.38 1.08 9.85
CA ASP A 10 2.40 1.33 10.87
C ASP A 10 2.50 0.19 11.90
N GLU A 11 1.54 -0.73 11.91
CA GLU A 11 1.57 -1.93 12.72
C GLU A 11 2.39 -3.00 12.00
N HIS A 12 3.65 -3.18 12.40
CA HIS A 12 4.57 -4.09 11.72
C HIS A 12 4.06 -5.53 11.67
N ASP A 13 3.47 -6.01 12.77
CA ASP A 13 2.98 -7.39 12.84
C ASP A 13 1.85 -7.64 11.85
N ILE A 14 0.94 -6.68 11.71
CA ILE A 14 -0.18 -6.77 10.77
C ILE A 14 0.33 -6.71 9.33
N ALA A 15 1.23 -5.78 9.05
CA ALA A 15 1.80 -5.64 7.72
C ALA A 15 2.57 -6.90 7.31
N ASP A 16 3.34 -7.48 8.22
CA ASP A 16 4.09 -8.70 7.96
C ASP A 16 3.16 -9.88 7.68
N LEU A 17 2.07 -9.98 8.44
CA LEU A 17 1.08 -11.05 8.23
C LEU A 17 0.42 -10.93 6.88
N LEU A 18 0.02 -9.72 6.49
CA LEU A 18 -0.57 -9.48 5.17
C LEU A 18 0.41 -9.80 4.06
N GLU A 19 1.67 -9.43 4.23
CA GLU A 19 2.71 -9.73 3.25
C GLU A 19 2.85 -11.23 3.02
N VAL A 20 2.94 -12.01 4.10
CA VAL A 20 3.07 -13.47 4.01
C VAL A 20 1.85 -14.08 3.32
N TYR A 21 0.66 -13.65 3.73
CA TYR A 21 -0.58 -14.17 3.15
C TYR A 21 -0.64 -13.89 1.64
N LEU A 22 -0.38 -12.65 1.25
CA LEU A 22 -0.46 -12.23 -0.15
C LEU A 22 0.62 -12.89 -1.00
N GLN A 23 1.83 -13.05 -0.48
CA GLN A 23 2.89 -13.74 -1.19
C GLN A 23 2.54 -15.21 -1.42
N ASN A 24 1.85 -15.86 -0.46
CA ASN A 24 1.39 -17.23 -0.64
C ASN A 24 0.33 -17.35 -1.73
N GLU A 25 -0.38 -16.26 -2.04
CA GLU A 25 -1.34 -16.20 -3.13
C GLU A 25 -0.71 -15.72 -4.43
N ASN A 26 0.61 -15.70 -4.51
CA ASN A 26 1.41 -15.33 -5.68
C ASN A 26 1.35 -13.85 -6.05
N TYR A 27 1.02 -12.97 -5.10
CA TYR A 27 1.10 -11.53 -5.32
C TYR A 27 2.51 -11.02 -5.06
N ILE A 28 2.87 -9.94 -5.75
CA ILE A 28 4.09 -9.18 -5.44
C ILE A 28 3.69 -8.09 -4.45
N VAL A 29 4.33 -8.05 -3.29
CA VAL A 29 3.94 -7.13 -2.20
C VAL A 29 5.00 -6.07 -1.99
N TYR A 30 4.56 -4.81 -1.98
CA TYR A 30 5.36 -3.66 -1.59
C TYR A 30 4.81 -3.17 -0.25
N LYS A 31 5.59 -3.34 0.82
CA LYS A 31 5.15 -3.06 2.18
C LYS A 31 5.89 -1.85 2.74
N PHE A 32 5.14 -0.89 3.29
CA PHE A 32 5.70 0.32 3.89
C PHE A 32 5.01 0.63 5.21
N ASN A 33 5.72 1.36 6.07
CA ASN A 33 5.21 1.73 7.38
C ASN A 33 4.85 3.22 7.47
N SER A 34 5.06 3.97 6.39
CA SER A 34 4.75 5.39 6.33
C SER A 34 4.20 5.76 4.96
N ALA A 35 3.43 6.85 4.92
CA ALA A 35 2.87 7.36 3.68
C ALA A 35 3.95 7.91 2.76
N LYS A 36 4.98 8.52 3.30
CA LYS A 36 6.06 9.11 2.52
C LYS A 36 6.73 8.08 1.62
N ASP A 37 7.12 6.94 2.21
CA ASP A 37 7.78 5.88 1.45
C ASP A 37 6.83 5.23 0.44
N ALA A 38 5.57 5.08 0.83
CA ALA A 38 4.55 4.53 -0.06
C ALA A 38 4.33 5.41 -1.29
N LEU A 39 4.28 6.73 -1.11
CA LEU A 39 4.13 7.66 -2.23
C LEU A 39 5.27 7.57 -3.23
N THR A 40 6.50 7.37 -2.75
CA THR A 40 7.65 7.17 -3.63
C THR A 40 7.47 5.91 -4.47
N CYS A 41 7.01 4.83 -3.87
CA CYS A 41 6.75 3.58 -4.58
C CYS A 41 5.66 3.77 -5.64
N ILE A 42 4.59 4.47 -5.30
CA ILE A 42 3.46 4.71 -6.21
C ILE A 42 3.92 5.47 -7.45
N GLU A 43 4.86 6.39 -7.31
CA GLU A 43 5.40 7.14 -8.45
C GLU A 43 6.26 6.29 -9.38
N GLN A 44 6.88 5.22 -8.86
CA GLN A 44 7.84 4.39 -9.59
C GLN A 44 7.27 3.09 -10.12
N GLU A 45 6.22 2.56 -9.51
CA GLU A 45 5.68 1.25 -9.82
C GLU A 45 4.21 1.33 -10.22
N GLU A 46 3.81 0.49 -11.17
CA GLU A 46 2.41 0.29 -11.50
C GLU A 46 1.82 -0.74 -10.55
N LEU A 47 0.90 -0.31 -9.70
CA LEU A 47 0.28 -1.16 -8.70
C LEU A 47 -1.12 -1.56 -9.14
N ASP A 48 -1.49 -2.80 -8.87
CA ASP A 48 -2.82 -3.32 -9.19
C ASP A 48 -3.82 -3.08 -8.07
N PHE A 49 -3.34 -2.99 -6.83
CA PHE A 49 -4.18 -2.78 -5.66
C PHE A 49 -3.37 -2.16 -4.52
N ALA A 50 -4.03 -1.42 -3.64
CA ALA A 50 -3.38 -0.84 -2.47
C ALA A 50 -4.27 -1.03 -1.22
N ILE A 51 -3.66 -1.49 -0.14
CA ILE A 51 -4.30 -1.63 1.17
C ILE A 51 -3.65 -0.62 2.10
N LEU A 52 -4.44 0.32 2.61
CA LEU A 52 -3.93 1.48 3.35
C LEU A 52 -4.54 1.57 4.74
N ASP A 53 -3.69 1.77 5.75
CA ASP A 53 -4.12 2.12 7.08
C ASP A 53 -4.46 3.61 7.12
N ILE A 54 -5.60 3.97 7.71
CA ILE A 54 -6.02 5.37 7.82
C ILE A 54 -5.35 6.11 8.98
N MET A 55 -4.65 5.40 9.86
CA MET A 55 -4.02 5.94 11.06
C MET A 55 -2.49 5.91 10.94
N LEU A 56 -1.96 6.54 9.90
CA LEU A 56 -0.52 6.59 9.66
C LEU A 56 0.13 7.72 10.47
N PRO A 57 1.43 7.57 10.84
CA PRO A 57 2.08 8.55 11.71
C PRO A 57 2.43 9.87 11.01
N ASP A 58 2.63 9.88 9.69
CA ASP A 58 3.09 11.06 8.95
C ASP A 58 1.97 11.81 8.23
N ILE A 59 1.03 11.11 7.62
CA ILE A 59 -0.20 11.72 7.08
C ILE A 59 -1.36 10.77 7.31
N SER A 60 -2.59 11.28 7.28
CA SER A 60 -3.75 10.40 7.43
C SER A 60 -3.90 9.50 6.20
N GLY A 61 -4.39 8.29 6.40
CA GLY A 61 -4.68 7.36 5.32
C GLY A 61 -5.68 7.93 4.31
N PHE A 62 -6.61 8.79 4.77
CA PHE A 62 -7.55 9.45 3.87
C PHE A 62 -6.83 10.38 2.90
N SER A 63 -5.86 11.16 3.38
CA SER A 63 -5.05 12.03 2.54
C SER A 63 -4.21 11.22 1.56
N LEU A 64 -3.66 10.11 2.00
CA LEU A 64 -2.90 9.20 1.14
C LEU A 64 -3.79 8.61 0.04
N CYS A 65 -5.00 8.15 0.39
CA CYS A 65 -5.96 7.64 -0.59
C CYS A 65 -6.29 8.69 -1.65
N GLN A 66 -6.50 9.93 -1.22
CA GLN A 66 -6.78 11.03 -2.14
C GLN A 66 -5.63 11.27 -3.11
N LYS A 67 -4.40 11.28 -2.61
CA LYS A 67 -3.21 11.48 -3.46
C LYS A 67 -3.04 10.35 -4.47
N ILE A 68 -3.29 9.13 -4.08
CA ILE A 68 -3.22 7.98 -4.98
C ILE A 68 -4.28 8.10 -6.07
N ARG A 69 -5.51 8.47 -5.72
CA ARG A 69 -6.59 8.64 -6.70
C ARG A 69 -6.31 9.76 -7.68
N GLU A 70 -5.64 10.81 -7.25
CA GLU A 70 -5.26 11.93 -8.13
C GLU A 70 -4.21 11.54 -9.15
N ASN A 71 -3.29 10.64 -8.79
CA ASN A 71 -2.12 10.32 -9.59
C ASN A 71 -2.20 8.97 -10.31
N THR A 72 -3.11 8.11 -9.93
CA THR A 72 -3.21 6.74 -10.48
C THR A 72 -4.67 6.30 -10.55
N HIS A 73 -4.89 5.16 -11.21
CA HIS A 73 -6.18 4.48 -11.24
C HIS A 73 -6.16 3.22 -10.38
N THR A 74 -5.21 3.09 -9.46
CA THR A 74 -5.06 1.93 -8.60
C THR A 74 -6.29 1.77 -7.69
N PRO A 75 -6.94 0.59 -7.67
CA PRO A 75 -8.01 0.33 -6.70
C PRO A 75 -7.48 0.37 -5.27
N LEU A 76 -8.26 0.96 -4.37
CA LEU A 76 -7.85 1.20 -2.99
C LEU A 76 -8.80 0.54 -2.00
N SER A 77 -8.20 0.04 -0.89
CA SER A 77 -8.93 -0.33 0.31
C SER A 77 -8.39 0.52 1.45
N CYS A 78 -9.16 1.47 1.87
CA CYS A 78 -8.79 2.40 2.95
C CYS A 78 -9.45 2.02 4.27
#